data_f9ce08723b649c7b0c5b4466ebeb6065
#
_entry.id   f9ce08723b649c7b0c5b4466ebeb6065
#
_cell.length_a   1.000
_cell.length_b   1.000
_cell.length_c   1.000
_cell.angle_alpha   90.00
_cell.angle_beta   90.00
_cell.angle_gamma   90.00
#
_symmetry.space_group_name_H-M   'P 1'
#
loop_
_entity.id
_entity.type
_entity.pdbx_description
1 polymer ?
#
loop_
_entity_poly.entity_id
_entity_poly.type
_entity_poly.pdbx_seq_one_letter_code
_entity_poly.pdbx_strand_id
1 'polypeptide(L)'
;VEVFRGAAGRRLSSIECHDLCCKIAQIVVVGGVRRSALISLSNLTDDRIRRCKSGQWWVDNPQRGLANNSACYTEKPDFPAFLDEWKSLYESYSGERGMFSRVASQKQAARNERRDATYDFGTNPCSEIILRPYQFCNLSEVVVRETDSLADLKRKVRVATILGTLQATLTDFRYLRKIWKTNTEEEALLGVSLTGIMDHPVLSGREDNVKLKKWLTAMREEAIAANKEWADRLGINTSAAITAVKPSGTVSQLVDSASGIHPRYAQYYIRRVRASKNDPLCAVLEAAGVPVEDDVMSPSTKVFSFVQKAPDGAVTASEMGAMEQLELWEIYQDYWCEHKPSMTCYYRDHEFLEVGQWLYNKFDKISGISFLPYSEHTYQQAPYEPIDKQTYLKLKKEIPTVIDWDIREEDDRTEGSQQLACTGNNCEL
;
A
#
# COMPACT_ATOMS: atom_id res chain seq x y z
N VAL A 1 19.12 16.23 18.20
CA VAL A 1 20.34 16.78 18.86
C VAL A 1 21.23 15.65 19.38
N GLU A 2 20.69 14.65 20.09
CA GLU A 2 21.45 13.53 20.68
C GLU A 2 22.21 12.72 19.62
N VAL A 3 21.56 12.35 18.51
CA VAL A 3 22.19 11.63 17.41
C VAL A 3 23.42 12.37 16.87
N PHE A 4 23.30 13.70 16.67
CA PHE A 4 24.42 14.50 16.18
C PHE A 4 25.54 14.64 17.22
N ARG A 5 25.22 14.75 18.51
CA ARG A 5 26.24 14.76 19.58
C ARG A 5 26.96 13.42 19.66
N GLY A 6 26.24 12.30 19.58
CA GLY A 6 26.84 10.96 19.57
C GLY A 6 27.66 10.65 18.32
N ALA A 7 27.43 11.36 17.23
CA ALA A 7 28.17 11.22 15.97
C ALA A 7 29.33 12.23 15.80
N ALA A 8 29.63 13.03 16.85
CA ALA A 8 30.70 14.00 16.77
C ALA A 8 32.04 13.32 16.42
N GLY A 9 32.73 13.82 15.37
CA GLY A 9 34.00 13.27 14.90
C GLY A 9 33.90 12.07 13.96
N ARG A 10 32.69 11.62 13.59
CA ARG A 10 32.47 10.53 12.61
C ARG A 10 31.32 10.84 11.67
N ARG A 11 31.18 10.03 10.60
CA ARG A 11 29.98 10.05 9.74
C ARG A 11 28.80 9.41 10.47
N LEU A 12 27.58 9.86 10.13
CA LEU A 12 26.34 9.17 10.53
C LEU A 12 26.31 7.77 9.92
N SER A 13 25.84 6.81 10.68
CA SER A 13 25.54 5.47 10.18
C SER A 13 24.23 5.46 9.37
N SER A 14 24.00 4.41 8.60
CA SER A 14 22.76 4.22 7.83
C SER A 14 21.51 4.30 8.70
N ILE A 15 21.53 3.65 9.86
CA ILE A 15 20.39 3.63 10.78
C ILE A 15 20.14 5.01 11.44
N GLU A 16 21.19 5.77 11.74
CA GLU A 16 21.05 7.15 12.25
C GLU A 16 20.42 8.05 11.17
N CYS A 17 20.81 7.92 9.90
CA CYS A 17 20.20 8.64 8.80
C CYS A 17 18.72 8.25 8.62
N HIS A 18 18.43 6.94 8.68
CA HIS A 18 17.07 6.41 8.61
C HIS A 18 16.18 6.99 9.73
N ASP A 19 16.63 6.91 10.98
CA ASP A 19 15.87 7.38 12.13
C ASP A 19 15.65 8.91 12.11
N LEU A 20 16.63 9.68 11.61
CA LEU A 20 16.47 11.12 11.40
C LEU A 20 15.41 11.44 10.34
N CYS A 21 15.42 10.73 9.20
CA CYS A 21 14.41 10.91 8.16
C CYS A 21 13.01 10.55 8.67
N CYS A 22 12.88 9.45 9.41
CA CYS A 22 11.63 9.05 10.04
C CYS A 22 11.15 10.12 11.04
N LYS A 23 12.07 10.67 11.86
CA LYS A 23 11.72 11.71 12.83
C LYS A 23 11.25 13.01 12.18
N ILE A 24 11.87 13.40 11.05
CA ILE A 24 11.42 14.55 10.25
C ILE A 24 10.01 14.29 9.69
N ALA A 25 9.75 13.09 9.18
CA ALA A 25 8.45 12.75 8.61
C ALA A 25 7.31 12.75 9.66
N GLN A 26 7.62 12.55 10.95
CA GLN A 26 6.62 12.61 12.03
C GLN A 26 5.93 13.97 12.18
N ILE A 27 6.54 15.06 11.71
CA ILE A 27 5.95 16.40 11.80
C ILE A 27 4.81 16.63 10.79
N VAL A 28 4.67 15.76 9.79
CA VAL A 28 3.65 15.90 8.74
C VAL A 28 2.36 15.20 9.18
N VAL A 29 1.60 15.89 10.04
CA VAL A 29 0.32 15.44 10.58
C VAL A 29 -0.75 16.49 10.29
N VAL A 30 -1.92 16.07 9.83
CA VAL A 30 -3.09 16.92 9.59
C VAL A 30 -4.33 16.19 10.09
N GLY A 31 -5.13 16.84 10.94
CA GLY A 31 -6.34 16.24 11.53
C GLY A 31 -6.03 14.98 12.35
N GLY A 32 -4.91 14.98 13.10
CA GLY A 32 -4.49 13.83 13.90
C GLY A 32 -4.01 12.61 13.12
N VAL A 33 -4.02 12.67 11.77
CA VAL A 33 -3.62 11.57 10.90
C VAL A 33 -2.28 11.85 10.24
N ARG A 34 -1.40 10.86 10.23
CA ARG A 34 -0.14 10.91 9.52
C ARG A 34 -0.38 11.09 8.00
N ARG A 35 0.31 12.06 7.41
CA ARG A 35 0.24 12.38 5.97
C ARG A 35 1.57 12.17 5.24
N SER A 36 2.52 11.48 5.85
CA SER A 36 3.80 11.13 5.23
C SER A 36 4.08 9.64 5.39
N ALA A 37 4.81 9.09 4.44
CA ALA A 37 5.35 7.75 4.50
C ALA A 37 6.68 7.73 3.75
N LEU A 38 7.57 6.81 4.12
CA LEU A 38 8.88 6.62 3.52
C LEU A 38 9.05 5.17 3.07
N ILE A 39 9.93 4.95 2.11
CA ILE A 39 10.57 3.65 1.90
C ILE A 39 12.08 3.83 1.99
N SER A 40 12.72 2.96 2.75
CA SER A 40 14.18 2.88 2.85
C SER A 40 14.68 1.70 2.01
N LEU A 41 15.42 1.99 0.96
CA LEU A 41 16.08 1.01 0.13
C LEU A 41 17.54 0.88 0.58
N SER A 42 17.92 -0.28 1.07
CA SER A 42 19.26 -0.51 1.65
C SER A 42 19.98 -1.66 0.98
N ASN A 43 21.31 -1.60 1.00
CA ASN A 43 22.15 -2.67 0.44
C ASN A 43 21.99 -3.97 1.24
N LEU A 44 22.20 -5.10 0.59
CA LEU A 44 22.18 -6.43 1.23
C LEU A 44 23.14 -6.53 2.41
N THR A 45 24.30 -5.87 2.34
CA THR A 45 25.34 -5.87 3.37
C THR A 45 25.04 -4.96 4.56
N ASP A 46 23.93 -4.21 4.56
CA ASP A 46 23.57 -3.32 5.66
C ASP A 46 22.77 -4.05 6.74
N ASP A 47 23.48 -4.72 7.64
CA ASP A 47 22.88 -5.47 8.75
C ASP A 47 22.13 -4.58 9.77
N ARG A 48 22.49 -3.28 9.87
CA ARG A 48 21.79 -2.37 10.78
C ARG A 48 20.38 -2.14 10.31
N ILE A 49 20.20 -1.87 9.02
CA ILE A 49 18.86 -1.68 8.43
C ILE A 49 18.12 -3.02 8.34
N ARG A 50 18.82 -4.13 8.02
CA ARG A 50 18.19 -5.47 7.98
C ARG A 50 17.46 -5.80 9.27
N ARG A 51 18.01 -5.42 10.42
CA ARG A 51 17.47 -5.75 11.75
C ARG A 51 16.80 -4.60 12.46
N CYS A 52 16.61 -3.46 11.82
CA CYS A 52 16.14 -2.26 12.49
C CYS A 52 14.70 -2.35 13.02
N LYS A 53 13.92 -3.29 12.49
CA LYS A 53 12.57 -3.64 12.95
C LYS A 53 12.47 -5.07 13.45
N SER A 54 13.49 -5.56 14.14
CA SER A 54 13.46 -6.80 14.88
C SER A 54 13.19 -6.56 16.36
N GLY A 55 12.60 -7.54 17.07
CA GLY A 55 12.27 -7.41 18.50
C GLY A 55 11.17 -6.39 18.77
N GLN A 56 11.22 -5.70 19.89
CA GLN A 56 10.22 -4.71 20.33
C GLN A 56 10.53 -3.29 19.80
N TRP A 57 10.91 -3.18 18.53
CA TRP A 57 11.31 -1.91 17.90
C TRP A 57 10.26 -0.80 18.02
N TRP A 58 8.97 -1.14 18.09
CA TRP A 58 7.87 -0.17 18.24
C TRP A 58 7.85 0.52 19.61
N VAL A 59 8.50 -0.08 20.63
CA VAL A 59 8.69 0.53 21.95
C VAL A 59 9.96 1.39 21.96
N ASP A 60 11.08 0.80 21.48
CA ASP A 60 12.39 1.43 21.58
C ASP A 60 12.60 2.53 20.51
N ASN A 61 12.05 2.35 19.32
CA ASN A 61 12.26 3.20 18.14
C ASN A 61 10.97 3.39 17.34
N PRO A 62 9.89 3.93 17.93
CA PRO A 62 8.57 4.01 17.30
C PRO A 62 8.57 4.83 16.01
N GLN A 63 9.51 5.78 15.81
CA GLN A 63 9.64 6.54 14.58
C GLN A 63 9.89 5.67 13.34
N ARG A 64 10.46 4.47 13.50
CA ARG A 64 10.72 3.53 12.39
C ARG A 64 9.45 3.00 11.73
N GLY A 65 8.30 3.08 12.42
CA GLY A 65 7.00 2.79 11.82
C GLY A 65 6.60 3.72 10.65
N LEU A 66 7.32 4.83 10.44
CA LEU A 66 7.09 5.73 9.31
C LEU A 66 7.73 5.27 8.00
N ALA A 67 8.67 4.34 8.05
CA ALA A 67 9.36 3.84 6.87
C ALA A 67 9.04 2.37 6.62
N ASN A 68 8.72 1.99 5.39
CA ASN A 68 8.85 0.64 4.92
C ASN A 68 10.32 0.40 4.57
N ASN A 69 10.85 -0.79 4.84
CA ASN A 69 12.24 -1.11 4.54
C ASN A 69 12.31 -2.26 3.53
N SER A 70 13.13 -2.10 2.49
CA SER A 70 13.37 -3.14 1.49
C SER A 70 14.85 -3.30 1.19
N ALA A 71 15.26 -4.53 0.99
CA ALA A 71 16.56 -4.85 0.41
C ALA A 71 16.57 -4.44 -1.06
N CYS A 72 17.57 -3.67 -1.48
CA CYS A 72 17.70 -3.17 -2.84
C CYS A 72 18.68 -4.05 -3.63
N TYR A 73 18.17 -4.76 -4.61
CA TYR A 73 18.95 -5.62 -5.50
C TYR A 73 19.29 -4.88 -6.80
N THR A 74 20.58 -4.82 -7.11
CA THR A 74 21.10 -4.29 -8.38
C THR A 74 21.34 -5.37 -9.42
N GLU A 75 21.33 -6.62 -8.98
CA GLU A 75 21.44 -7.83 -9.79
C GLU A 75 20.73 -9.00 -9.08
N LYS A 76 20.51 -10.09 -9.79
CA LYS A 76 20.03 -11.32 -9.14
C LYS A 76 21.10 -11.82 -8.16
N PRO A 77 20.81 -11.96 -6.86
CA PRO A 77 21.78 -12.45 -5.89
C PRO A 77 22.13 -13.91 -6.16
N ASP A 78 23.29 -14.36 -5.69
CA ASP A 78 23.55 -15.78 -5.58
C ASP A 78 22.60 -16.43 -4.56
N PHE A 79 22.47 -17.74 -4.65
CA PHE A 79 21.49 -18.46 -3.83
C PHE A 79 21.76 -18.35 -2.31
N PRO A 80 23.00 -18.43 -1.81
CA PRO A 80 23.28 -18.19 -0.40
C PRO A 80 22.85 -16.80 0.10
N ALA A 81 23.19 -15.74 -0.62
CA ALA A 81 22.80 -14.37 -0.25
C ALA A 81 21.28 -14.17 -0.26
N PHE A 82 20.58 -14.80 -1.20
CA PHE A 82 19.13 -14.80 -1.21
C PHE A 82 18.54 -15.53 0.01
N LEU A 83 19.08 -16.70 0.35
CA LEU A 83 18.60 -17.48 1.51
C LEU A 83 18.83 -16.75 2.83
N ASP A 84 19.96 -16.07 3.00
CA ASP A 84 20.25 -15.30 4.20
C ASP A 84 19.23 -14.16 4.39
N GLU A 85 18.87 -13.47 3.32
CA GLU A 85 17.86 -12.41 3.36
C GLU A 85 16.47 -12.98 3.59
N TRP A 86 16.12 -14.07 2.92
CA TRP A 86 14.84 -14.75 3.06
C TRP A 86 14.62 -15.30 4.48
N LYS A 87 15.66 -15.88 5.07
CA LYS A 87 15.66 -16.30 6.48
C LYS A 87 15.50 -15.13 7.43
N SER A 88 16.21 -14.03 7.20
CA SER A 88 16.12 -12.82 8.03
C SER A 88 14.71 -12.23 8.03
N LEU A 89 14.02 -12.24 6.89
CA LEU A 89 12.62 -11.83 6.78
C LEU A 89 11.72 -12.69 7.67
N TYR A 90 11.87 -14.01 7.62
CA TYR A 90 11.10 -14.94 8.46
C TYR A 90 11.31 -14.68 9.95
N GLU A 91 12.57 -14.59 10.36
CA GLU A 91 12.97 -14.38 11.76
C GLU A 91 12.54 -13.01 12.33
N SER A 92 12.28 -12.02 11.46
CA SER A 92 11.89 -10.68 11.89
C SER A 92 10.44 -10.62 12.40
N TYR A 93 9.57 -11.49 11.94
CA TYR A 93 8.11 -11.46 12.17
C TYR A 93 7.42 -10.12 11.81
N SER A 94 8.17 -9.18 11.23
CA SER A 94 7.69 -7.83 10.92
C SER A 94 7.35 -7.62 9.43
N GLY A 95 7.54 -8.67 8.61
CA GLY A 95 7.39 -8.55 7.16
C GLY A 95 8.48 -7.71 6.49
N GLU A 96 9.50 -7.30 7.23
CA GLU A 96 10.61 -6.49 6.75
C GLU A 96 11.97 -7.15 7.00
N ARG A 97 12.92 -6.91 6.14
CA ARG A 97 12.78 -5.99 4.99
C ARG A 97 12.21 -6.72 3.78
N GLY A 98 11.34 -6.01 3.06
CA GLY A 98 10.79 -6.46 1.79
C GLY A 98 11.87 -6.51 0.70
N MET A 99 11.45 -6.79 -0.53
CA MET A 99 12.33 -6.95 -1.68
C MET A 99 12.04 -5.84 -2.70
N PHE A 100 13.11 -5.19 -3.18
CA PHE A 100 13.05 -4.27 -4.31
C PHE A 100 14.20 -4.55 -5.28
N SER A 101 13.88 -4.82 -6.55
CA SER A 101 14.89 -5.09 -7.60
C SER A 101 14.92 -3.96 -8.62
N ARG A 102 16.07 -3.26 -8.73
CA ARG A 102 16.29 -2.25 -9.78
C ARG A 102 16.34 -2.88 -11.15
N VAL A 103 16.97 -4.04 -11.29
CA VAL A 103 17.04 -4.74 -12.59
C VAL A 103 15.65 -5.11 -13.09
N ALA A 104 14.81 -5.67 -12.23
CA ALA A 104 13.42 -5.96 -12.60
C ALA A 104 12.62 -4.69 -12.91
N SER A 105 12.88 -3.59 -12.17
CA SER A 105 12.25 -2.28 -12.45
C SER A 105 12.68 -1.73 -13.82
N GLN A 106 13.97 -1.86 -14.18
CA GLN A 106 14.48 -1.49 -15.50
C GLN A 106 13.84 -2.34 -16.60
N LYS A 107 13.76 -3.66 -16.43
CA LYS A 107 13.09 -4.56 -17.38
C LYS A 107 11.61 -4.21 -17.54
N GLN A 108 10.93 -3.88 -16.46
CA GLN A 108 9.53 -3.46 -16.51
C GLN A 108 9.36 -2.11 -17.23
N ALA A 109 10.22 -1.14 -16.95
CA ALA A 109 10.20 0.16 -17.62
C ALA A 109 10.45 0.06 -19.13
N ALA A 110 11.28 -0.90 -19.57
CA ALA A 110 11.56 -1.12 -21.00
C ALA A 110 10.38 -1.72 -21.77
N ARG A 111 9.41 -2.37 -21.12
CA ARG A 111 8.34 -3.14 -21.80
C ARG A 111 7.39 -2.31 -22.66
N ASN A 112 7.16 -1.06 -22.30
CA ASN A 112 6.20 -0.20 -23.01
C ASN A 112 6.83 0.70 -24.08
N GLU A 113 8.14 0.62 -24.26
CA GLU A 113 8.92 1.38 -25.26
C GLU A 113 8.76 2.92 -25.20
N ARG A 114 8.12 3.44 -24.17
CA ARG A 114 7.90 4.88 -23.94
C ARG A 114 8.81 5.46 -22.85
N ARG A 115 9.61 4.62 -22.18
CA ARG A 115 10.39 5.00 -21.03
C ARG A 115 11.86 4.63 -21.18
N ASP A 116 12.76 5.57 -20.86
CA ASP A 116 14.18 5.27 -20.74
C ASP A 116 14.39 4.35 -19.51
N ALA A 117 14.83 3.12 -19.77
CA ALA A 117 15.03 2.09 -18.76
C ALA A 117 16.42 2.10 -18.13
N THR A 118 17.30 3.04 -18.50
CA THR A 118 18.71 3.08 -18.05
C THR A 118 18.90 3.72 -16.67
N TYR A 119 17.85 4.33 -16.12
CA TYR A 119 17.90 4.99 -14.82
C TYR A 119 18.04 4.02 -13.65
N ASP A 120 18.70 4.49 -12.59
CA ASP A 120 18.69 3.88 -11.26
C ASP A 120 17.35 4.12 -10.57
N PHE A 121 16.36 3.30 -10.91
CA PHE A 121 15.02 3.46 -10.35
C PHE A 121 14.98 3.18 -8.84
N GLY A 122 14.12 3.95 -8.17
CA GLY A 122 13.56 3.70 -6.86
C GLY A 122 12.06 3.52 -6.96
N THR A 123 11.37 3.73 -5.83
CA THR A 123 9.92 3.54 -5.76
C THR A 123 9.32 4.47 -4.70
N ASN A 124 7.99 4.61 -4.71
CA ASN A 124 7.22 5.24 -3.64
C ASN A 124 7.07 4.30 -2.42
N PRO A 125 6.57 4.76 -1.27
CA PRO A 125 6.53 3.97 -0.03
C PRO A 125 5.84 2.62 -0.11
N CYS A 126 4.74 2.53 -0.84
CA CYS A 126 4.02 1.26 -1.06
C CYS A 126 4.56 0.46 -2.24
N SER A 127 5.57 0.99 -2.91
CA SER A 127 6.33 0.31 -3.96
C SER A 127 5.55 -0.05 -5.23
N GLU A 128 4.39 0.56 -5.52
CA GLU A 128 3.65 0.34 -6.77
C GLU A 128 4.19 1.14 -7.96
N ILE A 129 4.89 2.24 -7.72
CA ILE A 129 5.38 3.15 -8.77
C ILE A 129 6.89 3.05 -8.93
N ILE A 130 7.35 2.82 -10.14
CA ILE A 130 8.76 2.86 -10.51
C ILE A 130 9.14 4.33 -10.77
N LEU A 131 10.04 4.89 -9.96
CA LEU A 131 10.42 6.31 -9.98
C LEU A 131 11.90 6.50 -10.32
N ARG A 132 12.20 7.50 -11.15
CA ARG A 132 13.56 8.09 -11.23
C ARG A 132 13.84 8.94 -9.99
N PRO A 133 15.12 9.27 -9.71
CA PRO A 133 15.44 10.28 -8.70
C PRO A 133 14.72 11.61 -8.98
N TYR A 134 14.22 12.27 -7.93
CA TYR A 134 13.57 13.58 -8.02
C TYR A 134 12.35 13.61 -8.97
N GLN A 135 11.39 12.72 -8.75
CA GLN A 135 10.23 12.59 -9.61
C GLN A 135 8.95 12.35 -8.79
N PHE A 136 7.83 12.82 -9.32
CA PHE A 136 6.48 12.56 -8.82
C PHE A 136 5.70 11.66 -9.78
N CYS A 137 4.65 11.04 -9.23
CA CYS A 137 3.65 10.31 -9.99
C CYS A 137 2.24 10.77 -9.56
N ASN A 138 1.32 10.83 -10.51
CA ASN A 138 -0.06 11.24 -10.30
C ASN A 138 -0.94 10.00 -10.15
N LEU A 139 -1.44 9.78 -8.92
CA LEU A 139 -2.23 8.60 -8.59
C LEU A 139 -3.73 8.89 -8.75
N SER A 140 -4.44 7.95 -9.35
CA SER A 140 -5.88 7.87 -9.39
C SER A 140 -6.34 6.42 -9.15
N GLU A 141 -7.59 6.20 -8.75
CA GLU A 141 -8.05 4.88 -8.40
C GLU A 141 -9.44 4.61 -8.94
N VAL A 142 -9.59 3.43 -9.54
CA VAL A 142 -10.84 2.88 -10.04
C VAL A 142 -11.42 1.94 -9.00
N VAL A 143 -12.64 2.24 -8.55
CA VAL A 143 -13.39 1.35 -7.65
C VAL A 143 -14.14 0.32 -8.48
N VAL A 144 -13.71 -0.93 -8.37
CA VAL A 144 -14.33 -2.09 -8.98
C VAL A 144 -15.51 -2.55 -8.11
N ARG A 145 -16.63 -2.85 -8.73
CA ARG A 145 -17.80 -3.44 -8.08
C ARG A 145 -18.09 -4.83 -8.64
N GLU A 146 -18.65 -5.71 -7.85
CA GLU A 146 -18.96 -7.10 -8.21
C GLU A 146 -19.75 -7.25 -9.53
N THR A 147 -20.58 -6.26 -9.83
CA THR A 147 -21.49 -6.26 -11.00
C THR A 147 -20.92 -5.52 -12.21
N ASP A 148 -19.72 -4.97 -12.15
CA ASP A 148 -19.17 -4.19 -13.26
C ASP A 148 -18.91 -5.06 -14.50
N SER A 149 -19.44 -4.63 -15.63
CA SER A 149 -19.07 -5.18 -16.95
C SER A 149 -17.72 -4.64 -17.42
N LEU A 150 -17.11 -5.28 -18.41
CA LEU A 150 -15.89 -4.73 -19.06
C LEU A 150 -16.09 -3.31 -19.58
N ALA A 151 -17.29 -3.00 -20.10
CA ALA A 151 -17.62 -1.66 -20.58
C ALA A 151 -17.63 -0.63 -19.44
N ASP A 152 -18.19 -0.99 -18.27
CA ASP A 152 -18.19 -0.13 -17.07
C ASP A 152 -16.77 0.11 -16.57
N LEU A 153 -15.96 -0.94 -16.48
CA LEU A 153 -14.56 -0.84 -16.06
C LEU A 153 -13.74 0.03 -17.01
N LYS A 154 -13.88 -0.13 -18.33
CA LYS A 154 -13.21 0.73 -19.31
C LYS A 154 -13.62 2.20 -19.14
N ARG A 155 -14.90 2.48 -18.94
CA ARG A 155 -15.39 3.84 -18.69
C ARG A 155 -14.77 4.42 -17.41
N LYS A 156 -14.73 3.68 -16.30
CA LYS A 156 -14.11 4.09 -15.04
C LYS A 156 -12.61 4.33 -15.21
N VAL A 157 -11.90 3.43 -15.88
CA VAL A 157 -10.46 3.56 -16.19
C VAL A 157 -10.20 4.82 -17.03
N ARG A 158 -11.02 5.08 -18.06
CA ARG A 158 -10.91 6.29 -18.86
C ARG A 158 -11.02 7.56 -18.01
N VAL A 159 -12.03 7.66 -17.15
CA VAL A 159 -12.23 8.82 -16.25
C VAL A 159 -11.05 8.97 -15.29
N ALA A 160 -10.60 7.90 -14.65
CA ALA A 160 -9.47 7.93 -13.73
C ALA A 160 -8.17 8.36 -14.45
N THR A 161 -7.96 7.91 -15.68
CA THR A 161 -6.82 8.32 -16.51
C THR A 161 -6.88 9.80 -16.88
N ILE A 162 -8.06 10.32 -17.24
CA ILE A 162 -8.26 11.74 -17.52
C ILE A 162 -7.91 12.58 -16.29
N LEU A 163 -8.41 12.21 -15.11
CA LEU A 163 -8.11 12.89 -13.86
C LEU A 163 -6.61 12.90 -13.55
N GLY A 164 -5.94 11.76 -13.71
CA GLY A 164 -4.49 11.67 -13.53
C GLY A 164 -3.72 12.54 -14.53
N THR A 165 -4.16 12.58 -15.80
CA THR A 165 -3.52 13.40 -16.85
C THR A 165 -3.72 14.90 -16.58
N LEU A 166 -4.88 15.31 -16.08
CA LEU A 166 -5.13 16.68 -15.61
C LEU A 166 -4.21 17.01 -14.42
N GLN A 167 -4.08 16.11 -13.46
CA GLN A 167 -3.19 16.29 -12.31
C GLN A 167 -1.72 16.44 -12.75
N ALA A 168 -1.29 15.77 -13.82
CA ALA A 168 0.08 15.86 -14.35
C ALA A 168 0.46 17.26 -14.87
N THR A 169 -0.50 18.16 -15.09
CA THR A 169 -0.24 19.58 -15.42
C THR A 169 0.20 20.41 -14.22
N LEU A 170 0.05 19.91 -12.99
CA LEU A 170 0.35 20.62 -11.74
C LEU A 170 1.85 20.49 -11.41
N THR A 171 2.69 21.27 -12.05
CA THR A 171 4.16 21.19 -11.94
C THR A 171 4.81 22.46 -11.35
N ASP A 172 4.03 23.31 -10.66
CA ASP A 172 4.58 24.49 -9.96
C ASP A 172 5.15 24.10 -8.57
N PHE A 173 6.36 23.57 -8.57
CA PHE A 173 7.06 23.12 -7.36
C PHE A 173 7.97 24.22 -6.78
N ARG A 174 7.37 25.26 -6.19
CA ARG A 174 8.05 26.50 -5.73
C ARG A 174 9.19 26.29 -4.76
N TYR A 175 9.12 25.25 -3.91
CA TYR A 175 10.09 24.98 -2.85
C TYR A 175 11.08 23.87 -3.18
N LEU A 176 10.99 23.28 -4.37
CA LEU A 176 11.84 22.19 -4.80
C LEU A 176 12.87 22.66 -5.84
N ARG A 177 13.97 21.90 -5.96
CA ARG A 177 14.95 22.14 -7.00
C ARG A 177 14.34 21.92 -8.38
N LYS A 178 14.76 22.69 -9.38
CA LYS A 178 14.27 22.65 -10.76
C LYS A 178 14.22 21.23 -11.35
N ILE A 179 15.15 20.35 -10.96
CA ILE A 179 15.22 18.97 -11.45
C ILE A 179 13.93 18.19 -11.19
N TRP A 180 13.20 18.45 -10.08
CA TRP A 180 11.92 17.83 -9.79
C TRP A 180 10.87 18.15 -10.85
N LYS A 181 10.80 19.42 -11.24
CA LYS A 181 9.90 19.86 -12.31
C LYS A 181 10.28 19.22 -13.64
N THR A 182 11.56 19.31 -14.03
CA THR A 182 12.06 18.76 -15.30
C THR A 182 11.73 17.26 -15.42
N ASN A 183 12.08 16.46 -14.40
CA ASN A 183 11.86 15.00 -14.44
C ASN A 183 10.37 14.62 -14.42
N THR A 184 9.55 15.41 -13.71
CA THR A 184 8.10 15.17 -13.64
C THR A 184 7.41 15.51 -14.95
N GLU A 185 7.75 16.64 -15.58
CA GLU A 185 7.18 17.04 -16.88
C GLU A 185 7.62 16.14 -18.02
N GLU A 186 8.86 15.65 -17.98
CA GLU A 186 9.41 14.79 -19.03
C GLU A 186 8.65 13.46 -19.12
N GLU A 187 8.40 12.77 -18.03
CA GLU A 187 7.71 11.46 -18.02
C GLU A 187 6.21 11.55 -17.72
N ALA A 188 5.72 12.63 -17.13
CA ALA A 188 4.30 12.85 -16.78
C ALA A 188 3.61 11.62 -16.17
N LEU A 189 4.27 10.92 -15.23
CA LEU A 189 3.85 9.60 -14.74
C LEU A 189 2.45 9.61 -14.15
N LEU A 190 1.66 8.60 -14.49
CA LEU A 190 0.40 8.25 -13.85
C LEU A 190 0.52 6.93 -13.08
N GLY A 191 -0.36 6.77 -12.10
CA GLY A 191 -0.58 5.51 -11.41
C GLY A 191 -2.08 5.25 -11.30
N VAL A 192 -2.71 4.88 -12.43
CA VAL A 192 -4.12 4.46 -12.46
C VAL A 192 -4.22 3.09 -11.82
N SER A 193 -4.83 3.04 -10.64
CA SER A 193 -4.95 1.85 -9.82
C SER A 193 -6.35 1.25 -9.87
N LEU A 194 -6.46 -0.02 -9.49
CA LEU A 194 -7.72 -0.75 -9.31
C LEU A 194 -7.85 -1.14 -7.83
N THR A 195 -9.01 -0.91 -7.22
CA THR A 195 -9.36 -1.43 -5.90
C THR A 195 -10.69 -2.17 -5.97
N GLY A 196 -10.94 -3.13 -5.07
CA GLY A 196 -12.10 -4.02 -5.18
C GLY A 196 -11.87 -5.23 -6.11
N ILE A 197 -10.64 -5.51 -6.46
CA ILE A 197 -10.27 -6.63 -7.35
C ILE A 197 -10.88 -7.95 -6.85
N MET A 198 -10.77 -8.21 -5.55
CA MET A 198 -11.22 -9.46 -4.92
C MET A 198 -12.74 -9.54 -4.69
N ASP A 199 -13.46 -8.43 -4.91
CA ASP A 199 -14.93 -8.41 -4.88
C ASP A 199 -15.54 -8.82 -6.23
N HIS A 200 -14.74 -8.88 -7.31
CA HIS A 200 -15.24 -9.11 -8.66
C HIS A 200 -14.86 -10.49 -9.20
N PRO A 201 -15.79 -11.30 -9.71
CA PRO A 201 -15.54 -12.69 -10.08
C PRO A 201 -14.46 -12.86 -11.16
N VAL A 202 -14.43 -11.98 -12.19
CA VAL A 202 -13.41 -12.04 -13.25
C VAL A 202 -12.08 -11.48 -12.77
N LEU A 203 -12.08 -10.30 -12.11
CA LEU A 203 -10.82 -9.63 -11.75
C LEU A 203 -10.06 -10.35 -10.62
N SER A 204 -10.76 -11.09 -9.76
CA SER A 204 -10.13 -11.95 -8.74
C SER A 204 -9.45 -13.20 -9.32
N GLY A 205 -9.66 -13.49 -10.61
CA GLY A 205 -9.16 -14.72 -11.25
C GLY A 205 -9.98 -15.99 -10.94
N ARG A 206 -11.06 -15.88 -10.13
CA ARG A 206 -11.86 -17.06 -9.72
C ARG A 206 -12.71 -17.65 -10.85
N GLU A 207 -13.12 -16.85 -11.82
CA GLU A 207 -13.94 -17.32 -12.94
C GLU A 207 -13.09 -17.97 -14.04
N ASP A 208 -12.18 -17.19 -14.65
CA ASP A 208 -11.33 -17.63 -15.77
C ASP A 208 -10.14 -16.71 -15.99
N ASN A 209 -8.93 -17.24 -15.87
CA ASN A 209 -7.69 -16.49 -16.09
C ASN A 209 -7.51 -16.01 -17.55
N VAL A 210 -8.09 -16.67 -18.54
CA VAL A 210 -8.04 -16.23 -19.94
C VAL A 210 -8.90 -14.97 -20.11
N LYS A 211 -10.09 -14.97 -19.52
CA LYS A 211 -10.99 -13.82 -19.51
C LYS A 211 -10.38 -12.66 -18.72
N LEU A 212 -9.78 -12.93 -17.55
CA LEU A 212 -9.06 -11.94 -16.76
C LEU A 212 -7.98 -11.23 -17.59
N LYS A 213 -7.08 -11.98 -18.23
CA LYS A 213 -5.99 -11.43 -19.05
C LYS A 213 -6.52 -10.54 -20.18
N LYS A 214 -7.59 -10.95 -20.85
CA LYS A 214 -8.24 -10.15 -21.91
C LYS A 214 -8.82 -8.84 -21.36
N TRP A 215 -9.48 -8.88 -20.21
CA TRP A 215 -10.07 -7.69 -19.59
C TRP A 215 -8.99 -6.70 -19.15
N LEU A 216 -7.97 -7.19 -18.47
CA LEU A 216 -6.84 -6.35 -18.02
C LEU A 216 -6.14 -5.68 -19.22
N THR A 217 -5.88 -6.41 -20.30
CA THR A 217 -5.30 -5.86 -21.53
C THR A 217 -6.18 -4.77 -22.12
N ALA A 218 -7.48 -5.04 -22.30
CA ALA A 218 -8.42 -4.07 -22.87
C ALA A 218 -8.57 -2.79 -22.00
N MET A 219 -8.51 -2.94 -20.67
CA MET A 219 -8.55 -1.81 -19.75
C MET A 219 -7.24 -1.00 -19.79
N ARG A 220 -6.08 -1.65 -19.91
CA ARG A 220 -4.78 -0.98 -20.07
C ARG A 220 -4.72 -0.20 -21.39
N GLU A 221 -5.17 -0.78 -22.48
CA GLU A 221 -5.24 -0.10 -23.79
C GLU A 221 -6.15 1.13 -23.74
N GLU A 222 -7.27 1.06 -23.03
CA GLU A 222 -8.16 2.22 -22.79
C GLU A 222 -7.44 3.34 -22.01
N ALA A 223 -6.68 2.98 -20.98
CA ALA A 223 -5.89 3.95 -20.22
C ALA A 223 -4.83 4.64 -21.09
N ILE A 224 -4.11 3.88 -21.91
CA ILE A 224 -3.09 4.42 -22.81
C ILE A 224 -3.72 5.37 -23.83
N ALA A 225 -4.84 4.96 -24.45
CA ALA A 225 -5.56 5.78 -25.44
C ALA A 225 -6.11 7.07 -24.82
N ALA A 226 -6.71 6.99 -23.62
CA ALA A 226 -7.21 8.16 -22.90
C ALA A 226 -6.11 9.13 -22.52
N ASN A 227 -4.97 8.63 -22.02
CA ASN A 227 -3.83 9.49 -21.66
C ASN A 227 -3.27 10.20 -22.90
N LYS A 228 -3.08 9.49 -24.00
CA LYS A 228 -2.60 10.10 -25.25
C LYS A 228 -3.52 11.22 -25.73
N GLU A 229 -4.83 10.96 -25.80
CA GLU A 229 -5.83 11.96 -26.23
C GLU A 229 -5.78 13.21 -25.35
N TRP A 230 -5.74 13.04 -24.04
CA TRP A 230 -5.81 14.17 -23.11
C TRP A 230 -4.46 14.89 -22.93
N ALA A 231 -3.34 14.18 -23.01
CA ALA A 231 -2.02 14.80 -23.04
C ALA A 231 -1.88 15.74 -24.26
N ASP A 232 -2.31 15.29 -25.44
CA ASP A 232 -2.35 16.11 -26.65
C ASP A 232 -3.23 17.36 -26.47
N ARG A 233 -4.43 17.23 -25.89
CA ARG A 233 -5.33 18.35 -25.61
C ARG A 233 -4.78 19.36 -24.61
N LEU A 234 -4.02 18.89 -23.61
CA LEU A 234 -3.44 19.70 -22.53
C LEU A 234 -2.05 20.27 -22.90
N GLY A 235 -1.46 19.84 -24.01
CA GLY A 235 -0.14 20.27 -24.45
C GLY A 235 0.99 19.78 -23.53
N ILE A 236 0.84 18.60 -22.90
CA ILE A 236 1.85 17.95 -22.08
C ILE A 236 2.36 16.67 -22.73
N ASN A 237 3.46 16.12 -22.23
CA ASN A 237 3.96 14.84 -22.71
C ASN A 237 2.99 13.70 -22.39
N THR A 238 2.89 12.75 -23.31
CA THR A 238 2.22 11.46 -23.01
C THR A 238 2.99 10.75 -21.90
N SER A 239 2.26 10.19 -20.94
CA SER A 239 2.86 9.54 -19.78
C SER A 239 3.74 8.36 -20.16
N ALA A 240 4.94 8.32 -19.59
CA ALA A 240 5.90 7.23 -19.83
C ALA A 240 5.44 5.89 -19.22
N ALA A 241 4.63 5.94 -18.14
CA ALA A 241 3.94 4.79 -17.57
C ALA A 241 2.63 5.27 -16.91
N ILE A 242 1.56 4.42 -16.95
CA ILE A 242 0.20 4.85 -16.64
C ILE A 242 -0.44 3.99 -15.55
N THR A 243 -0.31 2.66 -15.59
CA THR A 243 -1.11 1.74 -14.79
C THR A 243 -0.31 1.06 -13.69
N ALA A 244 -0.96 0.89 -12.54
CA ALA A 244 -0.41 0.25 -11.34
C ALA A 244 -1.52 -0.44 -10.53
N VAL A 245 -1.19 -1.14 -9.48
CA VAL A 245 -2.14 -1.50 -8.42
C VAL A 245 -1.58 -1.06 -7.08
N LYS A 246 -2.28 -0.13 -6.44
CA LYS A 246 -1.99 0.40 -5.12
C LYS A 246 -2.66 -0.44 -4.03
N PRO A 247 -2.11 -0.55 -2.80
CA PRO A 247 -2.75 -1.27 -1.71
C PRO A 247 -4.07 -0.65 -1.22
N SER A 248 -4.35 0.61 -1.52
CA SER A 248 -5.65 1.28 -1.26
C SER A 248 -6.20 1.13 0.16
N GLY A 249 -5.43 1.45 1.18
CA GLY A 249 -5.86 1.31 2.58
C GLY A 249 -7.07 2.17 2.94
N THR A 250 -6.99 3.49 2.74
CA THR A 250 -8.05 4.43 3.16
C THR A 250 -9.22 4.48 2.17
N VAL A 251 -8.95 4.58 0.85
CA VAL A 251 -10.00 4.73 -0.16
C VAL A 251 -10.87 3.48 -0.22
N SER A 252 -10.28 2.28 -0.18
CA SER A 252 -11.04 1.03 -0.17
C SER A 252 -12.04 0.95 0.99
N GLN A 253 -11.69 1.49 2.15
CA GLN A 253 -12.57 1.53 3.31
C GLN A 253 -13.68 2.57 3.14
N LEU A 254 -13.36 3.75 2.61
CA LEU A 254 -14.35 4.80 2.33
C LEU A 254 -15.44 4.32 1.36
N VAL A 255 -15.06 3.52 0.38
CA VAL A 255 -15.97 3.04 -0.68
C VAL A 255 -16.47 1.61 -0.45
N ASP A 256 -16.16 1.00 0.69
CA ASP A 256 -16.47 -0.40 1.01
C ASP A 256 -16.11 -1.36 -0.14
N SER A 257 -14.81 -1.53 -0.36
CA SER A 257 -14.26 -2.46 -1.35
C SER A 257 -13.09 -3.26 -0.78
N ALA A 258 -12.73 -4.37 -1.43
CA ALA A 258 -11.47 -5.04 -1.16
C ALA A 258 -10.29 -4.12 -1.45
N SER A 259 -9.22 -4.21 -0.67
CA SER A 259 -8.07 -3.31 -0.73
C SER A 259 -7.11 -3.69 -1.86
N GLY A 260 -7.15 -2.95 -2.98
CA GLY A 260 -6.29 -3.23 -4.14
C GLY A 260 -6.45 -4.68 -4.61
N ILE A 261 -5.33 -5.42 -4.64
CA ILE A 261 -5.26 -6.85 -5.03
C ILE A 261 -5.42 -7.81 -3.83
N HIS A 262 -5.59 -7.28 -2.61
CA HIS A 262 -5.69 -8.12 -1.41
C HIS A 262 -7.09 -8.68 -1.23
N PRO A 263 -7.22 -9.92 -0.71
CA PRO A 263 -8.52 -10.50 -0.37
C PRO A 263 -9.20 -9.75 0.77
N ARG A 264 -10.53 -9.87 0.88
CA ARG A 264 -11.28 -9.42 2.06
C ARG A 264 -10.82 -10.20 3.29
N TYR A 265 -10.82 -9.55 4.46
CA TYR A 265 -10.39 -10.21 5.69
C TYR A 265 -11.22 -11.48 6.00
N ALA A 266 -12.55 -11.35 5.97
CA ALA A 266 -13.50 -12.44 6.12
C ALA A 266 -14.85 -12.08 5.47
N GLN A 267 -15.79 -13.05 5.38
CA GLN A 267 -17.14 -12.77 4.88
C GLN A 267 -17.92 -11.82 5.79
N TYR A 268 -17.77 -11.96 7.12
CA TYR A 268 -18.28 -11.06 8.15
C TYR A 268 -17.18 -10.77 9.15
N TYR A 269 -16.96 -9.50 9.47
CA TYR A 269 -15.91 -9.10 10.39
C TYR A 269 -16.22 -7.79 11.10
N ILE A 270 -15.58 -7.56 12.23
CA ILE A 270 -15.51 -6.28 12.91
C ILE A 270 -14.25 -5.56 12.42
N ARG A 271 -14.40 -4.32 12.00
CA ARG A 271 -13.28 -3.41 11.82
C ARG A 271 -13.25 -2.41 12.97
N ARG A 272 -12.08 -2.27 13.59
CA ARG A 272 -11.85 -1.30 14.66
C ARG A 272 -11.03 -0.14 14.15
N VAL A 273 -11.47 1.06 14.48
CA VAL A 273 -10.81 2.33 14.11
C VAL A 273 -10.44 3.05 15.38
N ARG A 274 -9.17 3.42 15.50
CA ARG A 274 -8.66 4.18 16.64
C ARG A 274 -8.71 5.66 16.33
N ALA A 275 -9.14 6.46 17.32
CA ALA A 275 -9.16 7.90 17.21
C ALA A 275 -8.71 8.54 18.55
N SER A 276 -8.08 9.71 18.48
CA SER A 276 -7.73 10.48 19.69
C SER A 276 -9.00 10.90 20.43
N LYS A 277 -9.01 10.79 21.76
CA LYS A 277 -10.13 11.29 22.60
C LYS A 277 -10.37 12.80 22.44
N ASN A 278 -9.36 13.52 21.98
CA ASN A 278 -9.42 14.98 21.75
C ASN A 278 -9.92 15.33 20.32
N ASP A 279 -10.17 14.33 19.47
CA ASP A 279 -10.77 14.54 18.17
C ASP A 279 -12.26 14.83 18.34
N PRO A 280 -12.79 15.98 17.86
CA PRO A 280 -14.21 16.31 17.95
C PRO A 280 -15.13 15.22 17.38
N LEU A 281 -14.66 14.49 16.37
CA LEU A 281 -15.40 13.38 15.76
C LEU A 281 -15.67 12.24 16.76
N CYS A 282 -14.80 12.04 17.76
CA CYS A 282 -15.03 11.02 18.79
C CYS A 282 -16.30 11.30 19.61
N ALA A 283 -16.49 12.54 20.04
CA ALA A 283 -17.68 12.94 20.80
C ALA A 283 -18.97 12.77 19.97
N VAL A 284 -18.89 13.05 18.68
CA VAL A 284 -19.99 12.88 17.73
C VAL A 284 -20.41 11.44 17.59
N LEU A 285 -19.46 10.57 17.31
CA LEU A 285 -19.70 9.14 17.10
C LEU A 285 -20.20 8.47 18.39
N GLU A 286 -19.66 8.87 19.54
CA GLU A 286 -20.08 8.39 20.84
C GLU A 286 -21.51 8.83 21.19
N ALA A 287 -21.82 10.10 20.95
CA ALA A 287 -23.18 10.64 21.13
C ALA A 287 -24.20 10.01 20.18
N ALA A 288 -23.79 9.67 18.96
CA ALA A 288 -24.61 8.94 18.01
C ALA A 288 -24.85 7.48 18.38
N GLY A 289 -24.14 6.94 19.37
CA GLY A 289 -24.26 5.55 19.82
C GLY A 289 -23.48 4.54 18.99
N VAL A 290 -22.42 4.97 18.30
CA VAL A 290 -21.47 4.05 17.66
C VAL A 290 -20.75 3.26 18.74
N PRO A 291 -20.67 1.92 18.66
CA PRO A 291 -19.95 1.10 19.65
C PRO A 291 -18.51 1.57 19.82
N VAL A 292 -18.15 1.93 21.04
CA VAL A 292 -16.85 2.52 21.40
C VAL A 292 -16.34 1.99 22.74
N GLU A 293 -15.04 1.84 22.85
CA GLU A 293 -14.35 1.44 24.08
C GLU A 293 -13.02 2.21 24.23
N ASP A 294 -12.43 2.21 25.41
CA ASP A 294 -11.09 2.77 25.62
C ASP A 294 -10.04 1.81 25.08
N ASP A 295 -9.01 2.35 24.43
CA ASP A 295 -7.89 1.55 23.91
C ASP A 295 -7.07 0.98 25.09
N VAL A 296 -6.85 -0.33 25.08
CA VAL A 296 -6.09 -1.03 26.14
C VAL A 296 -4.62 -0.65 26.20
N MET A 297 -4.07 -0.10 25.11
CA MET A 297 -2.65 0.27 25.00
C MET A 297 -2.40 1.78 25.17
N SER A 298 -3.43 2.61 24.98
CA SER A 298 -3.29 4.07 24.98
C SER A 298 -4.46 4.76 25.68
N PRO A 299 -4.28 5.34 26.88
CA PRO A 299 -5.36 6.00 27.62
C PRO A 299 -5.99 7.21 26.90
N SER A 300 -5.26 7.80 25.94
CA SER A 300 -5.72 8.95 25.14
C SER A 300 -6.49 8.57 23.89
N THR A 301 -6.73 7.28 23.65
CA THR A 301 -7.34 6.76 22.41
C THR A 301 -8.66 6.06 22.70
N LYS A 302 -9.62 6.23 21.80
CA LYS A 302 -10.88 5.48 21.71
C LYS A 302 -10.81 4.49 20.53
N VAL A 303 -11.50 3.36 20.68
CA VAL A 303 -11.62 2.31 19.65
C VAL A 303 -13.08 2.17 19.25
N PHE A 304 -13.40 2.55 18.04
CA PHE A 304 -14.73 2.41 17.45
C PHE A 304 -14.82 1.10 16.69
N SER A 305 -15.94 0.39 16.84
CA SER A 305 -16.18 -0.90 16.20
C SER A 305 -17.28 -0.82 15.13
N PHE A 306 -16.93 -1.20 13.89
CA PHE A 306 -17.85 -1.23 12.76
C PHE A 306 -17.95 -2.67 12.22
N VAL A 307 -19.17 -3.18 12.07
CA VAL A 307 -19.37 -4.49 11.45
C VAL A 307 -19.43 -4.36 9.94
N GLN A 308 -18.73 -5.25 9.26
CA GLN A 308 -18.60 -5.30 7.82
C GLN A 308 -19.08 -6.64 7.25
N LYS A 309 -19.62 -6.60 6.04
CA LYS A 309 -19.97 -7.80 5.26
C LYS A 309 -19.30 -7.67 3.88
N ALA A 310 -18.47 -8.63 3.50
CA ALA A 310 -17.97 -8.73 2.14
C ALA A 310 -19.12 -9.04 1.16
N PRO A 311 -19.05 -8.59 -0.12
CA PRO A 311 -19.97 -9.01 -1.16
C PRO A 311 -20.04 -10.53 -1.27
N ASP A 312 -21.19 -11.05 -1.68
CA ASP A 312 -21.34 -12.50 -1.86
C ASP A 312 -20.44 -12.95 -3.04
N GLY A 313 -19.58 -13.95 -2.78
CA GLY A 313 -18.59 -14.41 -3.75
C GLY A 313 -17.26 -13.65 -3.79
N ALA A 314 -17.08 -12.63 -2.92
CA ALA A 314 -15.77 -12.01 -2.74
C ALA A 314 -14.75 -13.02 -2.18
N VAL A 315 -13.50 -12.90 -2.61
CA VAL A 315 -12.42 -13.74 -2.12
C VAL A 315 -11.97 -13.28 -0.74
N THR A 316 -11.89 -14.20 0.22
CA THR A 316 -11.42 -13.91 1.58
C THR A 316 -10.01 -14.44 1.84
N ALA A 317 -9.33 -13.88 2.84
CA ALA A 317 -7.94 -14.22 3.15
C ALA A 317 -7.74 -15.71 3.52
N SER A 318 -8.74 -16.34 4.14
CA SER A 318 -8.67 -17.77 4.48
C SER A 318 -8.77 -18.70 3.27
N GLU A 319 -9.34 -18.22 2.15
CA GLU A 319 -9.59 -18.98 0.93
C GLU A 319 -8.46 -18.90 -0.10
N MET A 320 -7.42 -18.09 0.16
CA MET A 320 -6.35 -17.83 -0.80
C MET A 320 -4.98 -18.13 -0.21
N GLY A 321 -4.27 -19.09 -0.80
CA GLY A 321 -2.90 -19.43 -0.44
C GLY A 321 -1.87 -18.44 -1.00
N ALA A 322 -0.63 -18.53 -0.50
CA ALA A 322 0.45 -17.65 -0.94
C ALA A 322 0.75 -17.77 -2.44
N MET A 323 0.75 -18.99 -2.97
CA MET A 323 1.03 -19.22 -4.39
C MET A 323 -0.07 -18.66 -5.30
N GLU A 324 -1.34 -18.76 -4.91
CA GLU A 324 -2.46 -18.16 -5.66
C GLU A 324 -2.35 -16.63 -5.69
N GLN A 325 -1.94 -16.01 -4.56
CA GLN A 325 -1.68 -14.57 -4.50
C GLN A 325 -0.56 -14.17 -5.46
N LEU A 326 0.55 -14.92 -5.51
CA LEU A 326 1.70 -14.66 -6.36
C LEU A 326 1.39 -14.85 -7.85
N GLU A 327 0.60 -15.87 -8.20
CA GLU A 327 0.13 -16.11 -9.58
C GLU A 327 -0.78 -14.99 -10.06
N LEU A 328 -1.70 -14.53 -9.22
CA LEU A 328 -2.54 -13.38 -9.52
C LEU A 328 -1.71 -12.10 -9.67
N TRP A 329 -0.76 -11.85 -8.77
CA TRP A 329 0.19 -10.74 -8.87
C TRP A 329 0.90 -10.74 -10.23
N GLU A 330 1.36 -11.91 -10.69
CA GLU A 330 2.05 -12.04 -11.98
C GLU A 330 1.14 -11.71 -13.16
N ILE A 331 -0.13 -12.13 -13.12
CA ILE A 331 -1.11 -11.78 -14.17
C ILE A 331 -1.32 -10.26 -14.22
N TYR A 332 -1.46 -9.59 -13.06
CA TYR A 332 -1.62 -8.15 -13.03
C TYR A 332 -0.35 -7.42 -13.47
N GLN A 333 0.82 -7.91 -13.10
CA GLN A 333 2.11 -7.38 -13.57
C GLN A 333 2.23 -7.42 -15.08
N ASP A 334 1.78 -8.50 -15.73
CA ASP A 334 1.95 -8.70 -17.17
C ASP A 334 0.90 -8.00 -18.01
N TYR A 335 -0.36 -8.00 -17.57
CA TYR A 335 -1.49 -7.60 -18.41
C TYR A 335 -2.10 -6.25 -18.05
N TRP A 336 -1.91 -5.76 -16.82
CA TRP A 336 -2.41 -4.46 -16.39
C TRP A 336 -1.30 -3.44 -16.18
N CYS A 337 -0.29 -3.75 -15.35
CA CYS A 337 0.65 -2.77 -14.86
C CYS A 337 1.73 -2.38 -15.87
N GLU A 338 1.91 -1.08 -16.09
CA GLU A 338 3.12 -0.51 -16.68
C GLU A 338 4.16 -0.16 -15.60
N HIS A 339 3.72 0.10 -14.37
CA HIS A 339 4.53 0.09 -13.18
C HIS A 339 4.52 -1.31 -12.56
N LYS A 340 3.85 -1.51 -11.42
CA LYS A 340 3.70 -2.84 -10.81
C LYS A 340 2.50 -2.93 -9.88
N PRO A 341 2.03 -4.13 -9.55
CA PRO A 341 1.12 -4.30 -8.43
C PRO A 341 1.90 -4.27 -7.12
N SER A 342 1.43 -3.48 -6.15
CA SER A 342 1.90 -3.56 -4.77
C SER A 342 1.06 -4.59 -4.02
N MET A 343 1.72 -5.54 -3.40
CA MET A 343 1.07 -6.60 -2.62
C MET A 343 1.92 -6.97 -1.42
N THR A 344 1.24 -7.20 -0.30
CA THR A 344 1.78 -7.99 0.81
C THR A 344 1.23 -9.40 0.68
N CYS A 345 2.11 -10.35 0.37
CA CYS A 345 1.76 -11.76 0.27
C CYS A 345 1.72 -12.37 1.67
N TYR A 346 0.56 -12.90 2.06
CA TYR A 346 0.41 -13.64 3.31
C TYR A 346 0.76 -15.10 3.07
N TYR A 347 1.69 -15.64 3.86
CA TYR A 347 2.14 -17.03 3.76
C TYR A 347 1.95 -17.78 5.08
N ARG A 348 1.66 -19.07 4.98
CA ARG A 348 1.68 -20.00 6.12
C ARG A 348 3.06 -20.65 6.21
N ASP A 349 3.46 -21.13 7.38
CA ASP A 349 4.82 -21.70 7.60
C ASP A 349 5.19 -22.78 6.58
N HIS A 350 4.24 -23.62 6.19
CA HIS A 350 4.51 -24.68 5.21
C HIS A 350 4.67 -24.18 3.78
N GLU A 351 4.21 -22.96 3.44
CA GLU A 351 4.33 -22.33 2.13
C GLU A 351 5.66 -21.57 1.97
N PHE A 352 6.34 -21.25 3.07
CA PHE A 352 7.47 -20.31 3.08
C PHE A 352 8.61 -20.68 2.12
N LEU A 353 8.97 -21.96 2.07
CA LEU A 353 10.05 -22.43 1.18
C LEU A 353 9.62 -22.42 -0.30
N GLU A 354 8.39 -22.78 -0.60
CA GLU A 354 7.85 -22.76 -1.95
C GLU A 354 7.76 -21.33 -2.49
N VAL A 355 7.30 -20.40 -1.67
CA VAL A 355 7.27 -18.95 -1.97
C VAL A 355 8.69 -18.45 -2.26
N GLY A 356 9.67 -18.80 -1.42
CA GLY A 356 11.07 -18.42 -1.63
C GLY A 356 11.63 -18.96 -2.94
N GLN A 357 11.34 -20.20 -3.29
CA GLN A 357 11.75 -20.81 -4.56
C GLN A 357 11.11 -20.11 -5.76
N TRP A 358 9.82 -19.81 -5.69
CA TRP A 358 9.11 -19.09 -6.73
C TRP A 358 9.71 -17.70 -6.98
N LEU A 359 10.00 -16.96 -5.89
CA LEU A 359 10.67 -15.66 -5.94
C LEU A 359 12.04 -15.73 -6.60
N TYR A 360 12.87 -16.67 -6.18
CA TYR A 360 14.21 -16.82 -6.74
C TYR A 360 14.17 -17.16 -8.23
N ASN A 361 13.25 -18.03 -8.65
CA ASN A 361 13.10 -18.40 -10.05
C ASN A 361 12.62 -17.24 -10.93
N LYS A 362 11.74 -16.38 -10.40
CA LYS A 362 11.16 -15.24 -11.11
C LYS A 362 11.78 -13.89 -10.74
N PHE A 363 12.97 -13.92 -10.16
CA PHE A 363 13.64 -12.74 -9.61
C PHE A 363 13.72 -11.56 -10.58
N ASP A 364 13.96 -11.82 -11.84
CA ASP A 364 14.07 -10.82 -12.89
C ASP A 364 12.75 -10.10 -13.25
N LYS A 365 11.62 -10.61 -12.76
CA LYS A 365 10.29 -10.08 -13.00
C LYS A 365 9.75 -9.29 -11.81
N ILE A 366 10.25 -9.62 -10.61
CA ILE A 366 9.71 -9.10 -9.36
C ILE A 366 10.47 -7.83 -8.98
N SER A 367 9.90 -6.69 -9.33
CA SER A 367 10.46 -5.38 -8.98
C SER A 367 10.23 -4.97 -7.52
N GLY A 368 9.25 -5.57 -6.84
CA GLY A 368 9.05 -5.38 -5.40
C GLY A 368 7.80 -6.08 -4.89
N ILE A 369 7.92 -6.69 -3.72
CA ILE A 369 6.85 -7.39 -3.00
C ILE A 369 7.22 -7.48 -1.52
N SER A 370 6.23 -7.52 -0.66
CA SER A 370 6.36 -7.71 0.79
C SER A 370 5.68 -9.01 1.22
N PHE A 371 6.11 -9.56 2.36
CA PHE A 371 5.62 -10.84 2.88
C PHE A 371 5.29 -10.70 4.35
N LEU A 372 4.18 -11.30 4.79
CA LEU A 372 3.81 -11.39 6.19
C LEU A 372 3.35 -12.83 6.53
N PRO A 373 3.70 -13.36 7.70
CA PRO A 373 3.09 -14.58 8.18
C PRO A 373 1.58 -14.43 8.29
N TYR A 374 0.81 -15.39 7.76
CA TYR A 374 -0.62 -15.46 7.98
C TYR A 374 -0.89 -15.87 9.42
N SER A 375 -1.65 -15.08 10.17
CA SER A 375 -2.02 -15.35 11.54
C SER A 375 -3.54 -15.40 11.68
N GLU A 376 -4.05 -16.49 12.23
CA GLU A 376 -5.46 -16.64 12.63
C GLU A 376 -5.70 -16.13 14.05
N HIS A 377 -4.66 -15.71 14.76
CA HIS A 377 -4.78 -15.25 16.14
C HIS A 377 -5.34 -13.85 16.21
N THR A 378 -6.48 -13.71 16.87
CA THR A 378 -7.03 -12.41 17.27
C THR A 378 -6.53 -12.07 18.67
N TYR A 379 -6.09 -10.83 18.85
CA TYR A 379 -5.80 -10.25 20.15
C TYR A 379 -6.86 -9.21 20.52
N GLN A 380 -6.93 -8.85 21.78
CA GLN A 380 -7.91 -7.87 22.26
C GLN A 380 -7.81 -6.58 21.45
N GLN A 381 -8.94 -6.11 20.92
CA GLN A 381 -9.04 -4.92 20.07
C GLN A 381 -8.22 -5.00 18.77
N ALA A 382 -8.04 -6.20 18.19
CA ALA A 382 -7.45 -6.36 16.87
C ALA A 382 -8.16 -5.47 15.85
N PRO A 383 -7.45 -4.83 14.90
CA PRO A 383 -8.05 -3.98 13.86
C PRO A 383 -9.14 -4.69 13.05
N TYR A 384 -8.97 -5.98 12.84
CA TYR A 384 -9.92 -6.86 12.17
C TYR A 384 -10.19 -8.09 13.04
N GLU A 385 -11.44 -8.50 13.12
CA GLU A 385 -11.87 -9.70 13.84
C GLU A 385 -12.96 -10.43 13.05
N PRO A 386 -12.76 -11.71 12.64
CA PRO A 386 -13.76 -12.45 11.92
C PRO A 386 -14.91 -12.80 12.87
N ILE A 387 -16.14 -12.70 12.38
CA ILE A 387 -17.36 -13.04 13.12
C ILE A 387 -18.29 -13.90 12.27
N ASP A 388 -19.20 -14.61 12.91
CA ASP A 388 -20.25 -15.32 12.20
C ASP A 388 -21.42 -14.41 11.77
N LYS A 389 -22.27 -14.92 10.88
CA LYS A 389 -23.44 -14.19 10.38
C LYS A 389 -24.41 -13.76 11.47
N GLN A 390 -24.58 -14.57 12.51
CA GLN A 390 -25.56 -14.28 13.59
C GLN A 390 -25.04 -13.09 14.43
N THR A 391 -23.76 -13.12 14.78
CA THR A 391 -23.06 -12.02 15.47
C THR A 391 -23.11 -10.74 14.64
N TYR A 392 -22.84 -10.82 13.33
CA TYR A 392 -22.97 -9.67 12.43
C TYR A 392 -24.37 -9.06 12.45
N LEU A 393 -25.43 -9.89 12.33
CA LEU A 393 -26.81 -9.40 12.33
C LEU A 393 -27.23 -8.79 13.67
N LYS A 394 -26.69 -9.30 14.77
CA LYS A 394 -26.90 -8.72 16.11
C LYS A 394 -26.24 -7.36 16.23
N LEU A 395 -24.95 -7.29 15.99
CA LEU A 395 -24.16 -6.05 16.15
C LEU A 395 -24.58 -4.97 15.15
N LYS A 396 -25.00 -5.33 13.94
CA LYS A 396 -25.50 -4.39 12.96
C LYS A 396 -26.69 -3.58 13.44
N LYS A 397 -27.52 -4.15 14.32
CA LYS A 397 -28.68 -3.44 14.91
C LYS A 397 -28.27 -2.40 15.97
N GLU A 398 -27.06 -2.53 16.53
CA GLU A 398 -26.51 -1.66 17.54
C GLU A 398 -25.83 -0.42 16.92
N ILE A 399 -25.48 -0.49 15.62
CA ILE A 399 -24.86 0.64 14.91
C ILE A 399 -25.96 1.60 14.44
N PRO A 400 -25.84 2.90 14.74
CA PRO A 400 -26.80 3.90 14.29
C PRO A 400 -26.82 3.97 12.75
N THR A 401 -28.01 4.03 12.18
CA THR A 401 -28.21 4.18 10.72
C THR A 401 -28.13 5.62 10.26
N VAL A 402 -28.27 6.58 11.16
CA VAL A 402 -28.19 8.00 10.91
C VAL A 402 -27.31 8.64 11.98
N ILE A 403 -26.38 9.44 11.57
CA ILE A 403 -25.53 10.25 12.44
C ILE A 403 -25.86 11.70 12.13
N ASP A 404 -26.14 12.49 13.17
CA ASP A 404 -26.30 13.92 13.03
C ASP A 404 -24.92 14.58 12.89
N TRP A 405 -24.63 15.09 11.70
CA TRP A 405 -23.37 15.75 11.39
C TRP A 405 -23.43 17.27 11.58
N ASP A 406 -24.58 17.85 11.93
CA ASP A 406 -24.76 19.29 12.23
C ASP A 406 -24.16 19.66 13.60
N ILE A 407 -22.95 19.23 13.82
CA ILE A 407 -22.22 19.53 15.03
C ILE A 407 -21.38 20.79 14.80
N ARG A 408 -21.44 21.71 15.74
CA ARG A 408 -20.55 22.87 15.74
C ARG A 408 -19.12 22.38 15.80
N GLU A 409 -18.28 22.79 14.82
CA GLU A 409 -16.85 22.60 14.88
C GLU A 409 -16.33 23.19 16.19
N GLU A 410 -15.82 22.33 17.06
CA GLU A 410 -15.00 22.74 18.19
C GLU A 410 -13.53 22.82 17.73
N ASP A 411 -12.71 23.55 18.49
CA ASP A 411 -11.27 23.62 18.22
C ASP A 411 -10.66 22.20 18.18
N ASP A 412 -10.06 21.84 17.06
CA ASP A 412 -9.33 20.58 16.90
C ASP A 412 -8.08 20.61 17.81
N ARG A 413 -8.16 19.87 18.91
CA ARG A 413 -7.07 19.71 19.90
C ARG A 413 -6.38 18.36 19.75
N THR A 414 -6.52 17.72 18.61
CA THR A 414 -5.94 16.41 18.33
C THR A 414 -4.43 16.48 18.41
N GLU A 415 -3.84 15.91 19.46
CA GLU A 415 -2.41 15.61 19.51
C GLU A 415 -2.14 14.38 18.63
N GLY A 416 -1.19 14.49 17.70
CA GLY A 416 -0.95 13.52 16.65
C GLY A 416 -1.07 12.08 17.11
N SER A 417 -2.17 11.41 16.75
CA SER A 417 -2.31 9.98 16.91
C SER A 417 -1.32 9.32 15.96
N GLN A 418 -0.32 8.67 16.52
CA GLN A 418 0.63 7.89 15.75
C GLN A 418 -0.07 6.58 15.31
N GLN A 419 -0.88 6.65 14.29
CA GLN A 419 -1.22 5.42 13.56
C GLN A 419 0.05 4.96 12.84
N LEU A 420 0.69 3.97 13.39
CA LEU A 420 1.82 3.29 12.75
C LEU A 420 1.25 2.50 11.57
N ALA A 421 1.87 2.60 10.40
CA ALA A 421 1.47 1.83 9.22
C ALA A 421 1.63 0.32 9.44
N CYS A 422 2.50 -0.06 10.38
CA CYS A 422 2.69 -1.43 10.85
C CYS A 422 2.91 -1.41 12.35
N THR A 423 2.07 -2.08 13.10
CA THR A 423 2.27 -2.34 14.53
C THR A 423 2.59 -3.83 14.71
N GLY A 424 3.86 -4.16 14.92
CA GLY A 424 4.27 -5.53 15.19
C GLY A 424 3.89 -6.49 14.06
N ASN A 425 2.99 -7.41 14.30
CA ASN A 425 2.61 -8.46 13.36
C ASN A 425 1.49 -8.07 12.37
N ASN A 426 1.04 -6.82 12.33
CA ASN A 426 -0.06 -6.39 11.47
C ASN A 426 0.31 -5.16 10.67
N CYS A 427 0.20 -5.28 9.35
CA CYS A 427 0.19 -4.16 8.44
C CYS A 427 -1.25 -3.64 8.30
N GLU A 428 -1.51 -2.39 8.69
CA GLU A 428 -2.83 -1.74 8.54
C GLU A 428 -2.96 -1.04 7.17
N LEU A 429 -2.34 -1.61 6.15
CA LEU A 429 -2.52 -1.12 4.78
C LEU A 429 -3.61 -1.89 4.06
#